data_7ac4e4635f317f3a1f9ab2a26a0dbdb7
#
_entry.id   7ac4e4635f317f3a1f9ab2a26a0dbdb7
#
_cell.length_a   1.000
_cell.length_b   1.000
_cell.length_c   1.000
_cell.angle_alpha   90.00
_cell.angle_beta   90.00
_cell.angle_gamma   90.00
#
_symmetry.space_group_name_H-M   'P 1'
#
loop_
_entity.id
_entity.type
_entity.pdbx_description
1 polymer ?
#
loop_
_entity_poly.entity_id
_entity_poly.type
_entity_poly.pdbx_seq_one_letter_code
_entity_poly.pdbx_strand_id
1 'polypeptide(L)'
;MKKYLFLVCLLMVNLGAESDEPKMQATEPKHEGHMNHEGHIDHQHHSHKDHASERMIDGKDLQVNQDRLNKFTENLSSCNIAVVSVTGMVCDFCARGIEKTFKKDKSVLAVDVDLAKGKVLVAFEKSREIDFDEIKNKILINGQNATDLEILEI
;
A
#
# COMPACT_ATOMS: atom_id res chain seq x y z
N MET A 1 -4.63 41.51 31.75
CA MET A 1 -5.95 42.18 31.57
C MET A 1 -6.20 42.34 30.10
N LYS A 2 -7.06 41.51 29.53
CA LYS A 2 -8.06 41.82 28.52
C LYS A 2 -8.73 40.50 28.08
N LYS A 3 -9.89 40.31 28.69
CA LYS A 3 -10.90 39.31 28.34
C LYS A 3 -11.53 39.76 27.02
N TYR A 4 -11.61 38.89 26.03
CA TYR A 4 -12.58 39.01 24.97
C TYR A 4 -13.39 37.73 24.88
N LEU A 5 -14.54 37.87 25.40
CA LEU A 5 -15.79 37.18 25.32
C LEU A 5 -16.42 37.48 23.94
N PHE A 6 -16.65 36.47 23.11
CA PHE A 6 -17.60 36.49 22.01
C PHE A 6 -18.25 35.11 21.96
N LEU A 7 -19.36 34.97 22.56
CA LEU A 7 -20.76 35.19 22.21
C LEU A 7 -21.16 34.47 20.87
N VAL A 8 -21.70 33.30 21.09
CA VAL A 8 -22.90 32.66 20.51
C VAL A 8 -23.35 33.19 19.13
N CYS A 9 -23.39 32.30 18.17
CA CYS A 9 -24.47 32.28 17.19
C CYS A 9 -24.91 30.84 16.90
N LEU A 10 -25.99 30.48 17.57
CA LEU A 10 -26.84 29.33 17.36
C LEU A 10 -27.71 29.65 16.15
N LEU A 11 -27.59 28.92 15.06
CA LEU A 11 -28.59 28.89 14.02
C LEU A 11 -28.87 27.45 13.60
N MET A 12 -29.94 26.94 14.14
CA MET A 12 -30.71 25.81 13.68
C MET A 12 -31.22 26.11 12.26
N VAL A 13 -30.88 25.27 11.32
CA VAL A 13 -31.73 25.09 10.13
C VAL A 13 -31.89 23.59 9.93
N ASN A 14 -33.04 23.11 10.41
CA ASN A 14 -33.67 21.90 9.93
C ASN A 14 -34.22 22.17 8.54
N LEU A 15 -33.85 21.37 7.58
CA LEU A 15 -34.74 21.06 6.45
C LEU A 15 -34.45 19.62 6.03
N GLY A 16 -35.48 18.80 6.21
CA GLY A 16 -35.56 17.46 5.67
C GLY A 16 -35.73 17.48 4.16
N ALA A 17 -35.27 16.48 3.51
CA ALA A 17 -35.69 15.98 2.21
C ALA A 17 -35.32 14.50 2.21
N GLU A 18 -36.25 13.75 2.36
CA GLU A 18 -37.00 12.80 1.52
C GLU A 18 -36.11 11.89 0.69
N SER A 19 -36.16 10.64 1.12
CA SER A 19 -35.62 9.45 0.46
C SER A 19 -36.38 9.17 -0.83
N ASP A 20 -35.70 9.14 -1.96
CA ASP A 20 -36.16 8.44 -3.16
C ASP A 20 -35.20 7.27 -3.44
N GLU A 21 -35.71 6.06 -3.09
CA GLU A 21 -35.14 4.81 -3.58
C GLU A 21 -35.69 4.51 -4.99
N PRO A 22 -34.84 4.32 -6.00
CA PRO A 22 -35.30 3.71 -7.24
C PRO A 22 -35.27 2.18 -7.07
N LYS A 23 -36.46 1.59 -7.00
CA LYS A 23 -36.70 0.16 -7.24
C LYS A 23 -36.19 -0.23 -8.62
N MET A 24 -35.08 -0.95 -8.68
CA MET A 24 -34.71 -1.70 -9.89
C MET A 24 -35.47 -3.02 -9.90
N GLN A 25 -36.41 -3.10 -10.84
CA GLN A 25 -37.07 -4.34 -11.21
C GLN A 25 -36.05 -5.26 -11.91
N ALA A 26 -35.93 -6.45 -11.36
CA ALA A 26 -35.27 -7.57 -12.02
C ALA A 26 -36.10 -8.01 -13.21
N THR A 27 -35.54 -7.90 -14.41
CA THR A 27 -36.00 -8.62 -15.59
C THR A 27 -34.99 -9.69 -15.92
N GLU A 28 -35.35 -10.93 -15.62
CA GLU A 28 -34.67 -12.11 -16.16
C GLU A 28 -34.95 -12.23 -17.66
N PRO A 29 -33.94 -12.44 -18.51
CA PRO A 29 -34.18 -13.05 -19.81
C PRO A 29 -33.90 -14.56 -19.75
N LYS A 30 -34.96 -15.34 -19.90
CA LYS A 30 -34.88 -16.73 -20.31
C LYS A 30 -34.26 -16.79 -21.70
N HIS A 31 -33.16 -17.48 -21.86
CA HIS A 31 -32.68 -17.99 -23.12
C HIS A 31 -32.58 -19.51 -23.06
N GLU A 32 -33.66 -20.16 -23.54
CA GLU A 32 -33.57 -21.50 -24.09
C GLU A 32 -33.07 -21.36 -25.53
N GLY A 33 -32.01 -22.06 -25.85
CA GLY A 33 -31.49 -22.11 -27.21
C GLY A 33 -30.35 -23.11 -27.27
N HIS A 34 -30.73 -24.40 -27.45
CA HIS A 34 -29.83 -25.47 -27.89
C HIS A 34 -29.25 -25.11 -29.25
N MET A 35 -27.93 -25.06 -29.39
CA MET A 35 -27.24 -25.34 -30.64
C MET A 35 -25.99 -26.14 -30.36
N ASN A 36 -26.06 -27.41 -30.79
CA ASN A 36 -24.92 -28.26 -30.98
C ASN A 36 -23.98 -27.61 -32.00
N HIS A 37 -22.75 -27.35 -31.60
CA HIS A 37 -21.63 -27.19 -32.52
C HIS A 37 -20.52 -28.13 -32.10
N GLU A 38 -20.51 -29.29 -32.74
CA GLU A 38 -19.30 -30.09 -32.93
C GLU A 38 -18.39 -29.29 -33.85
N GLY A 39 -17.35 -28.71 -33.28
CA GLY A 39 -16.26 -28.06 -33.99
C GLY A 39 -15.00 -28.29 -33.18
N HIS A 40 -14.30 -29.38 -33.51
CA HIS A 40 -12.94 -29.57 -33.08
C HIS A 40 -12.09 -28.43 -33.64
N ILE A 41 -11.82 -27.43 -32.82
CA ILE A 41 -10.74 -26.50 -33.08
C ILE A 41 -9.59 -26.94 -32.17
N ASP A 42 -8.57 -27.44 -32.84
CA ASP A 42 -7.26 -27.76 -32.32
C ASP A 42 -6.70 -26.47 -31.68
N HIS A 43 -6.96 -26.26 -30.38
CA HIS A 43 -6.35 -25.21 -29.64
C HIS A 43 -4.91 -25.64 -29.33
N GLN A 44 -4.01 -25.23 -30.22
CA GLN A 44 -2.60 -25.14 -29.87
C GLN A 44 -2.52 -24.53 -28.48
N HIS A 45 -2.05 -25.34 -27.53
CA HIS A 45 -1.63 -24.91 -26.24
C HIS A 45 -0.57 -23.82 -26.41
N HIS A 46 -1.01 -22.55 -26.42
CA HIS A 46 -0.12 -21.49 -26.06
C HIS A 46 0.25 -21.74 -24.58
N SER A 47 1.38 -22.39 -24.44
CA SER A 47 2.10 -22.47 -23.19
C SER A 47 2.26 -21.03 -22.67
N HIS A 48 1.35 -20.56 -21.84
CA HIS A 48 1.57 -19.44 -20.97
C HIS A 48 2.57 -19.90 -19.91
N LYS A 49 3.82 -20.03 -20.35
CA LYS A 49 4.95 -19.96 -19.46
C LYS A 49 4.93 -18.54 -18.93
N ASP A 50 5.11 -18.49 -17.63
CA ASP A 50 5.33 -17.29 -16.84
C ASP A 50 4.09 -16.52 -16.38
N HIS A 51 3.08 -17.22 -15.86
CA HIS A 51 2.58 -16.75 -14.58
C HIS A 51 3.69 -17.05 -13.57
N ALA A 52 4.60 -16.11 -13.39
CA ALA A 52 5.44 -16.11 -12.23
C ALA A 52 4.47 -16.28 -11.05
N SER A 53 4.47 -17.47 -10.44
CA SER A 53 3.70 -17.68 -9.21
C SER A 53 4.07 -16.51 -8.31
N GLU A 54 3.10 -15.68 -7.94
CA GLU A 54 3.30 -14.58 -7.02
C GLU A 54 3.79 -15.21 -5.71
N ARG A 55 5.10 -15.42 -5.64
CA ARG A 55 5.73 -15.94 -4.42
C ARG A 55 5.62 -14.84 -3.40
N MET A 56 4.93 -15.15 -2.32
CA MET A 56 5.06 -14.34 -1.12
C MET A 56 6.56 -14.23 -0.79
N ILE A 57 7.09 -13.02 -0.86
CA ILE A 57 8.51 -12.77 -0.64
C ILE A 57 8.72 -12.63 0.86
N ASP A 58 9.57 -13.52 1.41
CA ASP A 58 9.99 -13.46 2.80
C ASP A 58 11.23 -12.56 2.90
N GLY A 59 11.09 -11.45 3.61
CA GLY A 59 12.14 -10.45 3.79
C GLY A 59 13.06 -10.73 4.98
N LYS A 60 13.21 -11.98 5.43
CA LYS A 60 14.07 -12.33 6.59
C LYS A 60 15.53 -11.99 6.40
N ASP A 61 16.03 -12.02 5.16
CA ASP A 61 17.39 -11.61 4.88
C ASP A 61 17.48 -10.09 4.80
N LEU A 62 18.22 -9.48 5.69
CA LEU A 62 18.44 -8.02 5.70
C LEU A 62 19.34 -7.53 4.55
N GLN A 63 19.68 -8.38 3.60
CA GLN A 63 20.48 -8.02 2.44
C GLN A 63 19.71 -7.08 1.50
N VAL A 64 20.10 -5.82 1.51
CA VAL A 64 19.59 -4.81 0.60
C VAL A 64 20.31 -4.93 -0.75
N ASN A 65 19.60 -4.67 -1.85
CA ASN A 65 20.25 -4.48 -3.13
C ASN A 65 21.10 -3.19 -3.09
N GLN A 66 22.42 -3.33 -3.25
CA GLN A 66 23.37 -2.22 -3.09
C GLN A 66 23.14 -1.08 -4.10
N ASP A 67 22.86 -1.41 -5.35
CA ASP A 67 22.62 -0.38 -6.38
C ASP A 67 21.34 0.40 -6.09
N ARG A 68 20.30 -0.30 -5.56
CA ARG A 68 19.06 0.32 -5.16
C ARG A 68 19.25 1.23 -3.94
N LEU A 69 20.03 0.79 -2.96
CA LEU A 69 20.38 1.61 -1.80
C LEU A 69 21.16 2.85 -2.21
N ASN A 70 22.16 2.71 -3.06
CA ASN A 70 22.96 3.84 -3.56
C ASN A 70 22.07 4.87 -4.27
N LYS A 71 21.18 4.41 -5.15
CA LYS A 71 20.21 5.29 -5.83
C LYS A 71 19.24 5.95 -4.85
N PHE A 72 18.79 5.21 -3.85
CA PHE A 72 17.88 5.73 -2.82
C PHE A 72 18.54 6.85 -2.00
N THR A 73 19.83 6.71 -1.70
CA THR A 73 20.58 7.65 -0.86
C THR A 73 21.20 8.82 -1.64
N GLU A 74 21.22 8.79 -2.97
CA GLU A 74 21.92 9.76 -3.84
C GLU A 74 21.61 11.23 -3.51
N ASN A 75 20.34 11.51 -3.14
CA ASN A 75 19.89 12.87 -2.82
C ASN A 75 19.57 13.07 -1.32
N LEU A 76 20.01 12.16 -0.48
CA LEU A 76 19.82 12.23 0.95
C LEU A 76 21.13 12.61 1.65
N SER A 77 21.01 13.39 2.71
CA SER A 77 22.15 13.75 3.55
C SER A 77 21.70 13.86 4.99
N SER A 78 22.55 13.37 5.90
CA SER A 78 22.31 13.45 7.36
C SER A 78 20.93 12.95 7.78
N CYS A 79 20.64 11.69 7.50
CA CYS A 79 19.39 11.03 7.85
C CYS A 79 19.61 9.64 8.44
N ASN A 80 18.58 9.08 9.03
CA ASN A 80 18.52 7.68 9.46
C ASN A 80 17.65 6.89 8.50
N ILE A 81 18.13 5.76 8.01
CA ILE A 81 17.40 4.90 7.08
C ILE A 81 16.99 3.62 7.81
N ALA A 82 15.69 3.40 7.92
CA ALA A 82 15.14 2.13 8.34
C ALA A 82 15.10 1.18 7.14
N VAL A 83 15.82 0.07 7.25
CA VAL A 83 15.75 -1.07 6.31
C VAL A 83 14.87 -2.12 6.94
N VAL A 84 13.67 -2.30 6.43
CA VAL A 84 12.65 -3.15 7.01
C VAL A 84 12.45 -4.40 6.16
N SER A 85 12.53 -5.57 6.79
CA SER A 85 12.15 -6.84 6.17
C SER A 85 10.63 -7.01 6.26
N VAL A 86 9.97 -7.31 5.14
CA VAL A 86 8.51 -7.40 5.08
C VAL A 86 8.08 -8.66 4.36
N THR A 87 7.10 -9.36 4.94
CA THR A 87 6.43 -10.50 4.33
C THR A 87 5.03 -10.12 3.87
N GLY A 88 4.51 -10.84 2.87
CA GLY A 88 3.17 -10.60 2.33
C GLY A 88 3.09 -9.56 1.22
N MET A 89 4.21 -9.01 0.77
CA MET A 89 4.25 -8.13 -0.40
C MET A 89 4.23 -8.96 -1.69
N VAL A 90 3.07 -9.00 -2.35
CA VAL A 90 2.87 -9.85 -3.55
C VAL A 90 2.70 -9.05 -4.83
N CYS A 91 2.47 -7.74 -4.76
CA CYS A 91 2.21 -6.92 -5.95
C CYS A 91 2.52 -5.43 -5.72
N ASP A 92 2.60 -4.69 -6.82
CA ASP A 92 2.80 -3.22 -6.82
C ASP A 92 1.76 -2.45 -6.00
N PHE A 93 0.56 -2.96 -5.89
CA PHE A 93 -0.48 -2.29 -5.12
C PHE A 93 -0.13 -2.23 -3.63
N CYS A 94 0.42 -3.32 -3.09
CA CYS A 94 0.93 -3.39 -1.72
C CYS A 94 2.06 -2.39 -1.51
N ALA A 95 3.02 -2.34 -2.44
CA ALA A 95 4.15 -1.40 -2.38
C ALA A 95 3.67 0.05 -2.33
N ARG A 96 2.77 0.43 -3.23
CA ARG A 96 2.18 1.79 -3.27
C ARG A 96 1.40 2.14 -2.00
N GLY A 97 0.72 1.16 -1.40
CA GLY A 97 0.02 1.31 -0.13
C GLY A 97 0.98 1.68 0.99
N ILE A 98 2.08 0.93 1.13
CA ILE A 98 3.15 1.17 2.10
C ILE A 98 3.76 2.56 1.87
N GLU A 99 4.20 2.87 0.66
CA GLU A 99 4.76 4.18 0.32
C GLU A 99 3.83 5.33 0.71
N LYS A 100 2.54 5.23 0.33
CA LYS A 100 1.54 6.25 0.65
C LYS A 100 1.36 6.41 2.15
N THR A 101 1.46 5.33 2.91
CA THR A 101 1.30 5.36 4.37
C THR A 101 2.47 6.08 5.02
N PHE A 102 3.71 5.77 4.63
CA PHE A 102 4.89 6.45 5.18
C PHE A 102 5.00 7.91 4.73
N LYS A 103 4.68 8.23 3.49
CA LYS A 103 4.70 9.62 2.95
C LYS A 103 3.73 10.59 3.66
N LYS A 104 2.81 10.10 4.49
CA LYS A 104 1.96 10.96 5.34
C LYS A 104 2.70 11.51 6.55
N ASP A 105 3.77 10.88 6.95
CA ASP A 105 4.61 11.30 8.06
C ASP A 105 5.61 12.37 7.58
N LYS A 106 5.55 13.54 8.18
CA LYS A 106 6.37 14.69 7.77
C LYS A 106 7.86 14.50 8.06
N SER A 107 8.21 13.60 8.98
CA SER A 107 9.59 13.24 9.29
C SER A 107 10.20 12.26 8.29
N VAL A 108 9.41 11.74 7.35
CA VAL A 108 9.87 10.83 6.31
C VAL A 108 10.35 11.63 5.11
N LEU A 109 11.62 11.49 4.77
CA LEU A 109 12.28 12.15 3.65
C LEU A 109 12.09 11.40 2.33
N ALA A 110 12.19 10.07 2.40
CA ALA A 110 12.04 9.20 1.23
C ALA A 110 11.54 7.81 1.64
N VAL A 111 10.88 7.12 0.71
CA VAL A 111 10.44 5.73 0.85
C VAL A 111 10.68 5.00 -0.45
N ASP A 112 11.20 3.78 -0.37
CA ASP A 112 11.36 2.88 -1.50
C ASP A 112 10.96 1.47 -1.09
N VAL A 113 10.28 0.73 -1.97
CA VAL A 113 9.81 -0.63 -1.70
C VAL A 113 10.38 -1.59 -2.75
N ASP A 114 11.22 -2.51 -2.31
CA ASP A 114 11.76 -3.58 -3.13
C ASP A 114 10.94 -4.86 -2.97
N LEU A 115 10.02 -5.07 -3.90
CA LEU A 115 9.18 -6.28 -3.93
C LEU A 115 10.01 -7.55 -4.12
N ALA A 116 11.07 -7.48 -4.93
CA ALA A 116 11.90 -8.65 -5.25
C ALA A 116 12.69 -9.16 -4.03
N LYS A 117 13.00 -8.27 -3.10
CA LYS A 117 13.75 -8.59 -1.88
C LYS A 117 12.89 -8.61 -0.62
N GLY A 118 11.61 -8.21 -0.71
CA GLY A 118 10.77 -8.06 0.46
C GLY A 118 11.28 -6.97 1.42
N LYS A 119 11.84 -5.88 0.89
CA LYS A 119 12.44 -4.79 1.68
C LYS A 119 11.70 -3.48 1.50
N VAL A 120 11.62 -2.74 2.59
CA VAL A 120 11.15 -1.35 2.59
C VAL A 120 12.26 -0.47 3.16
N LEU A 121 12.69 0.52 2.39
CA LEU A 121 13.64 1.54 2.81
C LEU A 121 12.85 2.81 3.16
N VAL A 122 13.06 3.32 4.37
CA VAL A 122 12.42 4.56 4.83
C VAL A 122 13.50 5.49 5.39
N ALA A 123 13.72 6.62 4.74
CA ALA A 123 14.62 7.64 5.24
C ALA A 123 13.85 8.61 6.15
N PHE A 124 14.33 8.79 7.37
CA PHE A 124 13.80 9.71 8.35
C PHE A 124 14.77 10.86 8.62
N GLU A 125 14.24 12.00 9.02
CA GLU A 125 15.06 13.08 9.55
C GLU A 125 15.96 12.57 10.68
N LYS A 126 17.20 13.08 10.76
CA LYS A 126 18.19 12.65 11.75
C LYS A 126 17.71 12.77 13.21
N SER A 127 16.87 13.77 13.49
CA SER A 127 16.29 14.01 14.82
C SER A 127 15.17 13.05 15.21
N ARG A 128 14.65 12.28 14.23
CA ARG A 128 13.54 11.35 14.44
C ARG A 128 14.04 10.05 15.05
N GLU A 129 13.53 9.71 16.23
CA GLU A 129 13.71 8.37 16.81
C GLU A 129 12.89 7.34 16.00
N ILE A 130 13.54 6.25 15.62
CA ILE A 130 12.91 5.18 14.84
C ILE A 130 12.38 4.14 15.82
N ASP A 131 11.05 4.00 15.86
CA ASP A 131 10.35 2.98 16.62
C ASP A 131 9.87 1.85 15.70
N PHE A 132 10.33 0.63 15.98
CA PHE A 132 9.96 -0.54 15.17
C PHE A 132 8.48 -0.90 15.31
N ASP A 133 7.87 -0.71 16.46
CA ASP A 133 6.45 -1.03 16.64
C ASP A 133 5.55 -0.05 15.86
N GLU A 134 5.94 1.20 15.76
CA GLU A 134 5.27 2.16 14.87
C GLU A 134 5.40 1.74 13.41
N ILE A 135 6.59 1.33 12.96
CA ILE A 135 6.82 0.84 11.60
C ILE A 135 5.99 -0.40 11.31
N LYS A 136 5.97 -1.40 12.22
CA LYS A 136 5.13 -2.59 12.10
C LYS A 136 3.67 -2.21 11.90
N ASN A 137 3.14 -1.29 12.69
CA ASN A 137 1.76 -0.86 12.58
C ASN A 137 1.47 -0.20 11.24
N LYS A 138 2.36 0.66 10.73
CA LYS A 138 2.23 1.30 9.42
C LYS A 138 2.23 0.29 8.27
N ILE A 139 3.01 -0.79 8.39
CA ILE A 139 3.06 -1.87 7.41
C ILE A 139 1.83 -2.77 7.52
N LEU A 140 1.42 -3.11 8.75
CA LEU A 140 0.27 -3.97 9.02
C LEU A 140 -1.06 -3.40 8.49
N ILE A 141 -1.25 -2.09 8.56
CA ILE A 141 -2.44 -1.40 8.00
C ILE A 141 -2.59 -1.67 6.49
N ASN A 142 -1.50 -1.98 5.79
CA ASN A 142 -1.50 -2.33 4.37
C ASN A 142 -1.60 -3.86 4.14
N GLY A 143 -1.81 -4.66 5.19
CA GLY A 143 -1.99 -6.10 5.11
C GLY A 143 -0.68 -6.91 5.04
N GLN A 144 0.48 -6.29 5.30
CA GLN A 144 1.78 -6.95 5.32
C GLN A 144 2.34 -7.00 6.73
N ASN A 145 3.42 -7.81 6.92
CA ASN A 145 4.07 -7.96 8.21
C ASN A 145 5.54 -7.54 8.14
N ALA A 146 5.96 -6.59 8.97
CA ALA A 146 7.36 -6.31 9.19
C ALA A 146 7.95 -7.33 10.17
N THR A 147 9.06 -7.94 9.77
CA THR A 147 9.69 -9.03 10.51
C THR A 147 11.00 -8.62 11.18
N ASP A 148 11.70 -7.65 10.58
CA ASP A 148 13.01 -7.22 11.07
C ASP A 148 13.30 -5.77 10.68
N LEU A 149 14.23 -5.13 11.41
CA LEU A 149 14.64 -3.75 11.22
C LEU A 149 16.15 -3.61 11.38
N GLU A 150 16.79 -3.00 10.41
CA GLU A 150 18.15 -2.48 10.49
C GLU A 150 18.14 -0.96 10.28
N ILE A 151 18.98 -0.24 11.01
CA ILE A 151 19.10 1.22 10.89
C ILE A 151 20.48 1.56 10.33
N LEU A 152 20.49 2.29 9.22
CA LEU A 152 21.68 2.85 8.61
C LEU A 152 21.70 4.37 8.84
N GLU A 153 22.85 4.89 9.26
CA GLU A 153 23.06 6.33 9.44
C GLU A 153 23.92 6.88 8.29
N ILE A 154 23.49 7.98 7.70
CA ILE A 154 24.26 8.71 6.66
C ILE A 154 24.38 10.20 6.99
#